data_c095c3d835c00eb155214ff6015d19f7
#
_entry.id   c095c3d835c00eb155214ff6015d19f7
#
_cell.length_a   1.000
_cell.length_b   1.000
_cell.length_c   1.000
_cell.angle_alpha   90.00
_cell.angle_beta   90.00
_cell.angle_gamma   90.00
#
_symmetry.space_group_name_H-M   'P 1'
#
loop_
_entity.id
_entity.type
_entity.pdbx_description
1 polymer ?
#
loop_
_entity_poly.entity_id
_entity_poly.type
_entity_poly.pdbx_seq_one_letter_code
_entity_poly.pdbx_strand_id
1 'polypeptide(L)'
;MASMRIARLAHSMKVLHATKALHSTKALYSTKALRSIKALRPLPRLALVGFLLLPVGLILLPMGIGGVVPPQSLPDKMAAQTGATFRPGDIVGEEVVARRGVGSFFSVSKISDSVFERMRGRSYKEGCRVAREELRYLLCLHKDAQGRSIVGEMVVNRAIANDVLEILRKLYDAHYPIERMRLIDEYGADDQRSMAANNSSAFNYRITTGSTKLSAHARGLAVDINPLYNPCRRTVGGKVVVEPREGRKYLQREAKFPYKIVKGDLCYRLFTARGFVWGGNWRTVKDYQHFEIRK
;
A
#
# COMPACT_ATOMS: atom_id res chain seq x y z
N MET A 1 32.50 8.47 -46.59
CA MET A 1 32.91 7.30 -45.80
C MET A 1 33.58 7.62 -44.44
N ALA A 2 34.04 8.82 -44.19
CA ALA A 2 34.69 9.20 -42.91
C ALA A 2 33.69 9.40 -41.74
N SER A 3 32.47 9.85 -42.01
CA SER A 3 31.47 10.14 -40.99
C SER A 3 30.91 8.90 -40.24
N MET A 4 30.86 7.74 -40.89
CA MET A 4 30.39 6.48 -40.28
C MET A 4 31.40 5.82 -39.32
N ARG A 5 32.70 6.13 -39.44
CA ARG A 5 33.73 5.57 -38.54
C ARG A 5 33.78 6.28 -37.18
N ILE A 6 33.46 7.57 -37.14
CA ILE A 6 33.44 8.38 -35.91
C ILE A 6 32.27 7.96 -34.99
N ALA A 7 31.11 7.67 -35.58
CA ALA A 7 29.93 7.23 -34.79
C ALA A 7 30.11 5.86 -34.10
N ARG A 8 30.86 4.93 -34.73
CA ARG A 8 31.14 3.62 -34.10
C ARG A 8 32.16 3.69 -32.97
N LEU A 9 33.13 4.58 -33.02
CA LEU A 9 34.09 4.79 -31.94
C LEU A 9 33.45 5.43 -30.71
N ALA A 10 32.53 6.37 -30.89
CA ALA A 10 31.80 7.00 -29.76
C ALA A 10 30.86 6.03 -29.03
N HIS A 11 30.27 5.04 -29.75
CA HIS A 11 29.42 4.02 -29.14
C HIS A 11 30.23 3.01 -28.32
N SER A 12 31.41 2.60 -28.81
CA SER A 12 32.30 1.67 -28.12
C SER A 12 32.88 2.25 -26.81
N MET A 13 33.20 3.55 -26.78
CA MET A 13 33.70 4.21 -25.57
C MET A 13 32.64 4.36 -24.50
N LYS A 14 31.34 4.54 -24.84
CA LYS A 14 30.23 4.62 -23.86
C LYS A 14 29.95 3.27 -23.19
N VAL A 15 30.13 2.16 -23.90
CA VAL A 15 29.97 0.81 -23.34
C VAL A 15 31.09 0.47 -22.37
N LEU A 16 32.32 0.91 -22.65
CA LEU A 16 33.51 0.63 -21.81
C LEU A 16 33.47 1.40 -20.47
N HIS A 17 32.83 2.60 -20.42
CA HIS A 17 32.65 3.36 -19.18
C HIS A 17 31.52 2.78 -18.31
N ALA A 18 30.49 2.19 -18.90
CA ALA A 18 29.39 1.57 -18.15
C ALA A 18 29.82 0.27 -17.44
N THR A 19 30.71 -0.51 -18.04
CA THR A 19 31.24 -1.76 -17.42
C THR A 19 32.24 -1.49 -16.29
N LYS A 20 33.01 -0.40 -16.33
CA LYS A 20 33.90 -0.02 -15.22
C LYS A 20 33.14 0.50 -13.99
N ALA A 21 32.01 1.15 -14.15
CA ALA A 21 31.17 1.61 -13.05
C ALA A 21 30.47 0.46 -12.30
N LEU A 22 30.17 -0.66 -12.97
CA LEU A 22 29.51 -1.80 -12.34
C LEU A 22 30.43 -2.65 -11.45
N HIS A 23 31.75 -2.62 -11.66
CA HIS A 23 32.73 -3.36 -10.84
C HIS A 23 33.19 -2.61 -9.61
N SER A 24 33.06 -1.28 -9.57
CA SER A 24 33.44 -0.45 -8.41
C SER A 24 32.38 -0.50 -7.28
N THR A 25 31.13 -0.74 -7.59
CA THR A 25 30.04 -0.77 -6.58
C THR A 25 29.92 -2.10 -5.83
N LYS A 26 30.46 -3.21 -6.35
CA LYS A 26 30.47 -4.50 -5.63
C LYS A 26 31.54 -4.61 -4.54
N ALA A 27 32.61 -3.83 -4.59
CA ALA A 27 33.70 -3.87 -3.61
C ALA A 27 33.42 -3.06 -2.35
N LEU A 28 32.45 -2.15 -2.34
CA LEU A 28 32.14 -1.25 -1.20
C LEU A 28 31.14 -1.82 -0.18
N TYR A 29 30.46 -2.92 -0.49
CA TYR A 29 29.48 -3.54 0.41
C TYR A 29 30.03 -4.68 1.29
N SER A 30 31.26 -5.13 1.04
CA SER A 30 31.85 -6.28 1.77
C SER A 30 32.69 -5.92 3.01
N THR A 31 33.02 -4.67 3.25
CA THR A 31 33.95 -4.30 4.36
C THR A 31 33.33 -3.57 5.54
N LYS A 32 32.01 -3.28 5.52
CA LYS A 32 31.31 -2.62 6.65
C LYS A 32 30.53 -3.55 7.58
N ALA A 33 30.44 -4.84 7.28
CA ALA A 33 29.67 -5.82 8.06
C ALA A 33 30.46 -6.55 9.18
N LEU A 34 31.75 -6.25 9.37
CA LEU A 34 32.62 -7.02 10.27
C LEU A 34 33.21 -6.23 11.45
N ARG A 35 32.64 -5.08 11.84
CA ARG A 35 33.15 -4.29 12.98
C ARG A 35 32.13 -3.91 14.06
N SER A 36 31.14 -4.76 14.36
CA SER A 36 30.19 -4.50 15.47
C SER A 36 29.87 -5.75 16.29
N ILE A 37 30.87 -6.56 16.62
CA ILE A 37 30.75 -7.59 17.67
C ILE A 37 31.91 -7.43 18.63
N LYS A 38 31.80 -6.48 19.55
CA LYS A 38 32.57 -6.45 20.83
C LYS A 38 31.85 -5.50 21.78
N ALA A 39 30.97 -6.02 22.62
CA ALA A 39 30.71 -5.58 24.01
C ALA A 39 29.48 -6.32 24.56
N LEU A 40 29.64 -7.60 24.90
CA LEU A 40 28.73 -8.27 25.83
C LEU A 40 29.35 -8.13 27.24
N ARG A 41 28.66 -7.38 28.11
CA ARG A 41 28.95 -7.34 29.55
C ARG A 41 28.42 -8.61 30.21
N PRO A 42 29.11 -9.18 31.22
CA PRO A 42 28.62 -10.37 31.93
C PRO A 42 27.48 -10.00 32.90
N LEU A 43 26.47 -10.87 32.94
CA LEU A 43 25.35 -10.79 33.89
C LEU A 43 25.79 -11.31 35.28
N PRO A 44 25.21 -10.79 36.38
CA PRO A 44 25.55 -11.21 37.74
C PRO A 44 24.98 -12.59 38.08
N ARG A 45 25.75 -13.34 38.88
CA ARG A 45 25.39 -14.68 39.42
C ARG A 45 24.19 -14.56 40.36
N LEU A 46 23.11 -15.29 40.05
CA LEU A 46 22.01 -15.52 40.98
C LEU A 46 22.29 -16.76 41.85
N ALA A 47 21.96 -16.61 43.12
CA ALA A 47 22.20 -17.55 44.21
C ALA A 47 21.36 -18.87 44.07
N LEU A 48 22.00 -19.95 44.46
CA LEU A 48 21.43 -21.27 44.59
C LEU A 48 20.50 -21.29 45.83
N VAL A 49 19.20 -21.55 45.61
CA VAL A 49 18.25 -21.86 46.70
C VAL A 49 17.88 -23.33 46.55
N GLY A 50 18.13 -24.07 47.63
CA GLY A 50 17.98 -25.51 47.70
C GLY A 50 16.51 -25.98 47.54
N PHE A 51 16.33 -27.03 46.76
CA PHE A 51 15.07 -27.75 46.67
C PHE A 51 15.10 -29.00 47.56
N LEU A 52 14.14 -29.05 48.45
CA LEU A 52 13.84 -30.19 49.37
C LEU A 52 13.33 -31.37 48.56
N LEU A 53 13.93 -32.56 48.71
CA LEU A 53 13.48 -33.83 48.15
C LEU A 53 12.28 -34.36 48.95
N LEU A 54 11.14 -34.54 48.28
CA LEU A 54 10.03 -35.38 48.78
C LEU A 54 9.94 -36.66 47.96
N PRO A 55 9.56 -37.80 48.56
CA PRO A 55 9.63 -39.10 47.93
C PRO A 55 8.51 -39.33 46.93
N VAL A 56 8.86 -39.84 45.76
CA VAL A 56 7.95 -40.22 44.67
C VAL A 56 7.33 -41.59 45.03
N GLY A 57 6.02 -41.57 45.31
CA GLY A 57 5.22 -42.80 45.39
C GLY A 57 5.00 -43.38 43.97
N LEU A 58 5.42 -44.62 43.78
CA LEU A 58 5.27 -45.41 42.55
C LEU A 58 3.81 -45.86 42.43
N ILE A 59 3.02 -45.22 41.53
CA ILE A 59 1.69 -45.71 41.14
C ILE A 59 1.85 -46.47 39.83
N LEU A 60 1.67 -47.79 39.89
CA LEU A 60 1.55 -48.67 38.72
C LEU A 60 0.16 -48.44 38.08
N LEU A 61 0.14 -47.84 36.88
CA LEU A 61 -1.03 -47.81 36.00
C LEU A 61 -0.94 -48.94 34.98
N PRO A 62 -2.07 -49.60 34.61
CA PRO A 62 -2.07 -50.70 33.67
C PRO A 62 -1.74 -50.27 32.25
N MET A 63 -0.89 -51.03 31.55
CA MET A 63 -0.63 -50.88 30.12
C MET A 63 -1.91 -51.14 29.32
N GLY A 64 -2.51 -50.06 28.84
CA GLY A 64 -3.52 -50.09 27.78
C GLY A 64 -2.85 -50.22 26.42
N ILE A 65 -3.31 -51.19 25.63
CA ILE A 65 -2.87 -51.51 24.27
C ILE A 65 -2.95 -50.26 23.39
N GLY A 66 -1.81 -49.83 22.84
CA GLY A 66 -1.71 -48.67 21.99
C GLY A 66 -2.49 -48.85 20.70
N GLY A 67 -3.67 -48.22 20.62
CA GLY A 67 -4.32 -47.94 19.35
C GLY A 67 -3.51 -46.87 18.62
N VAL A 68 -2.96 -47.20 17.46
CA VAL A 68 -2.36 -46.23 16.53
C VAL A 68 -3.48 -45.30 16.11
N VAL A 69 -3.49 -44.10 16.67
CA VAL A 69 -4.36 -43.01 16.19
C VAL A 69 -3.82 -42.60 14.82
N PRO A 70 -4.60 -42.77 13.73
CA PRO A 70 -4.17 -42.28 12.43
C PRO A 70 -3.96 -40.76 12.52
N PRO A 71 -2.99 -40.18 11.78
CA PRO A 71 -2.78 -38.76 11.78
C PRO A 71 -4.09 -38.09 11.37
N GLN A 72 -4.66 -37.32 12.29
CA GLN A 72 -5.83 -36.49 11.98
C GLN A 72 -5.44 -35.55 10.85
N SER A 73 -5.98 -35.84 9.68
CA SER A 73 -5.92 -34.97 8.54
C SER A 73 -6.40 -33.57 8.98
N LEU A 74 -5.55 -32.58 8.83
CA LEU A 74 -5.89 -31.14 8.88
C LEU A 74 -6.65 -30.82 7.59
N PRO A 75 -7.99 -30.84 7.56
CA PRO A 75 -8.59 -30.69 6.25
C PRO A 75 -9.57 -29.57 6.10
N ASP A 76 -10.51 -29.34 6.90
CA ASP A 76 -11.72 -28.71 6.38
C ASP A 76 -11.79 -27.19 6.40
N LYS A 77 -10.95 -26.50 7.17
CA LYS A 77 -10.92 -25.02 7.15
C LYS A 77 -10.21 -24.44 5.92
N MET A 78 -9.27 -25.18 5.32
CA MET A 78 -8.56 -24.74 4.11
C MET A 78 -9.36 -24.98 2.82
N ALA A 79 -10.16 -26.02 2.75
CA ALA A 79 -11.01 -26.32 1.59
C ALA A 79 -12.17 -25.32 1.45
N ALA A 80 -12.72 -24.84 2.57
CA ALA A 80 -13.81 -23.88 2.58
C ALA A 80 -13.47 -22.51 1.98
N GLN A 81 -12.18 -22.13 1.88
CA GLN A 81 -11.76 -20.82 1.36
C GLN A 81 -11.64 -20.77 -0.18
N THR A 82 -11.69 -21.89 -0.88
CA THR A 82 -11.60 -21.88 -2.36
C THR A 82 -12.82 -21.27 -3.05
N GLY A 83 -14.01 -21.41 -2.44
CA GLY A 83 -15.26 -20.81 -2.89
C GLY A 83 -15.63 -19.49 -2.22
N ALA A 84 -14.84 -19.02 -1.23
CA ALA A 84 -15.16 -17.84 -0.45
C ALA A 84 -15.18 -16.57 -1.33
N THR A 85 -16.25 -15.81 -1.20
CA THR A 85 -16.33 -14.44 -1.74
C THR A 85 -15.68 -13.51 -0.72
N PHE A 86 -14.56 -12.88 -1.11
CA PHE A 86 -13.89 -11.89 -0.28
C PHE A 86 -14.52 -10.51 -0.40
N ARG A 87 -14.64 -9.82 0.72
CA ARG A 87 -15.16 -8.45 0.80
C ARG A 87 -14.01 -7.46 0.99
N PRO A 88 -14.16 -6.22 0.55
CA PRO A 88 -13.20 -5.18 0.83
C PRO A 88 -12.89 -5.10 2.35
N GLY A 89 -11.60 -5.10 2.69
CA GLY A 89 -11.10 -5.16 4.06
C GLY A 89 -10.72 -6.55 4.57
N ASP A 90 -11.13 -7.62 3.91
CA ASP A 90 -10.75 -8.98 4.29
C ASP A 90 -9.26 -9.21 4.05
N ILE A 91 -8.63 -9.90 5.01
CA ILE A 91 -7.26 -10.41 4.87
C ILE A 91 -7.32 -11.75 4.15
N VAL A 92 -6.51 -11.88 3.09
CA VAL A 92 -6.42 -13.09 2.28
C VAL A 92 -5.08 -13.79 2.56
N GLY A 93 -5.12 -15.07 2.93
CA GLY A 93 -3.92 -15.87 3.14
C GLY A 93 -3.12 -16.03 1.84
N GLU A 94 -1.79 -16.05 1.95
CA GLU A 94 -0.89 -16.15 0.79
C GLU A 94 -1.13 -17.46 0.00
N GLU A 95 -1.47 -18.54 0.68
CA GLU A 95 -1.84 -19.83 0.07
C GLU A 95 -3.12 -19.73 -0.79
N VAL A 96 -4.07 -18.88 -0.40
CA VAL A 96 -5.29 -18.62 -1.17
C VAL A 96 -4.98 -17.77 -2.39
N VAL A 97 -4.14 -16.74 -2.23
CA VAL A 97 -3.68 -15.89 -3.33
C VAL A 97 -2.91 -16.72 -4.36
N ALA A 98 -1.98 -17.57 -3.91
CA ALA A 98 -1.21 -18.45 -4.79
C ALA A 98 -2.10 -19.42 -5.56
N ARG A 99 -3.07 -20.05 -4.89
CA ARG A 99 -3.97 -21.05 -5.49
C ARG A 99 -4.93 -20.44 -6.51
N ARG A 100 -5.52 -19.25 -6.21
CA ARG A 100 -6.45 -18.56 -7.11
C ARG A 100 -5.75 -17.80 -8.22
N GLY A 101 -4.46 -17.53 -8.05
CA GLY A 101 -3.72 -16.61 -8.87
C GLY A 101 -4.02 -15.15 -8.54
N VAL A 102 -2.99 -14.35 -8.36
CA VAL A 102 -3.11 -12.92 -7.97
C VAL A 102 -4.05 -12.14 -8.89
N GLY A 103 -4.04 -12.45 -10.21
CA GLY A 103 -4.88 -11.76 -11.20
C GLY A 103 -6.38 -11.85 -10.91
N SER A 104 -6.85 -12.93 -10.28
CA SER A 104 -8.27 -13.12 -9.97
C SER A 104 -8.84 -12.12 -8.94
N PHE A 105 -7.96 -11.43 -8.22
CA PHE A 105 -8.33 -10.40 -7.24
C PHE A 105 -8.30 -8.98 -7.82
N PHE A 106 -7.96 -8.81 -9.10
CA PHE A 106 -7.86 -7.51 -9.74
C PHE A 106 -8.89 -7.40 -10.84
N SER A 107 -9.85 -6.50 -10.68
CA SER A 107 -10.92 -6.31 -11.65
C SER A 107 -11.37 -4.86 -11.76
N VAL A 108 -11.81 -4.49 -12.96
CA VAL A 108 -12.54 -3.25 -13.27
C VAL A 108 -13.93 -3.63 -13.71
N SER A 109 -14.96 -3.07 -13.09
CA SER A 109 -16.36 -3.31 -13.44
C SER A 109 -17.15 -2.01 -13.50
N LYS A 110 -18.34 -2.07 -14.13
CA LYS A 110 -19.35 -1.02 -13.99
C LYS A 110 -19.81 -0.96 -12.53
N ILE A 111 -20.28 0.21 -12.10
CA ILE A 111 -20.85 0.37 -10.76
C ILE A 111 -22.15 -0.45 -10.68
N SER A 112 -22.18 -1.50 -9.85
CA SER A 112 -23.39 -2.28 -9.59
C SER A 112 -24.38 -1.49 -8.73
N ASP A 113 -25.66 -1.91 -8.68
CA ASP A 113 -26.66 -1.24 -7.86
C ASP A 113 -26.28 -1.28 -6.39
N SER A 114 -25.74 -2.40 -5.91
CA SER A 114 -25.29 -2.52 -4.50
C SER A 114 -24.14 -1.56 -4.15
N VAL A 115 -23.19 -1.35 -5.05
CA VAL A 115 -22.12 -0.36 -4.86
C VAL A 115 -22.70 1.05 -4.95
N PHE A 116 -23.60 1.31 -5.90
CA PHE A 116 -24.21 2.62 -6.07
C PHE A 116 -25.05 3.06 -4.86
N GLU A 117 -25.78 2.12 -4.24
CA GLU A 117 -26.53 2.41 -3.00
C GLU A 117 -25.62 2.82 -1.84
N ARG A 118 -24.42 2.26 -1.75
CA ARG A 118 -23.42 2.70 -0.76
C ARG A 118 -22.96 4.14 -1.02
N MET A 119 -22.90 4.57 -2.29
CA MET A 119 -22.42 5.89 -2.72
C MET A 119 -23.50 6.98 -2.69
N ARG A 120 -24.77 6.61 -2.90
CA ARG A 120 -25.91 7.53 -3.05
C ARG A 120 -26.05 8.41 -1.80
N GLY A 121 -26.14 9.73 -2.01
CA GLY A 121 -26.26 10.74 -0.94
C GLY A 121 -24.97 10.94 -0.12
N ARG A 122 -23.90 10.19 -0.42
CA ARG A 122 -22.58 10.29 0.24
C ARG A 122 -21.52 10.82 -0.74
N SER A 123 -20.69 9.94 -1.31
CA SER A 123 -19.75 10.36 -2.35
C SER A 123 -20.44 10.74 -3.66
N TYR A 124 -21.56 10.13 -3.99
CA TYR A 124 -22.41 10.47 -5.13
C TYR A 124 -23.60 11.30 -4.67
N LYS A 125 -23.38 12.60 -4.49
CA LYS A 125 -24.37 13.56 -3.98
C LYS A 125 -25.38 13.99 -5.03
N GLU A 126 -26.48 14.55 -4.59
CA GLU A 126 -27.42 15.25 -5.45
C GLU A 126 -26.68 16.35 -6.25
N GLY A 127 -27.07 16.54 -7.50
CA GLY A 127 -26.39 17.44 -8.41
C GLY A 127 -25.04 16.96 -8.93
N CYS A 128 -24.66 15.70 -8.67
CA CYS A 128 -23.46 15.12 -9.28
C CYS A 128 -23.56 15.14 -10.80
N ARG A 129 -22.59 15.80 -11.46
CA ARG A 129 -22.57 15.94 -12.92
C ARG A 129 -21.84 14.82 -13.64
N VAL A 130 -21.25 13.89 -12.90
CA VAL A 130 -20.59 12.70 -13.46
C VAL A 130 -21.62 11.59 -13.56
N ALA A 131 -21.88 11.10 -14.77
CA ALA A 131 -22.79 9.98 -14.94
C ALA A 131 -22.24 8.71 -14.32
N ARG A 132 -23.10 7.87 -13.72
CA ARG A 132 -22.70 6.59 -13.12
C ARG A 132 -21.92 5.72 -14.13
N GLU A 133 -22.26 5.78 -15.39
CA GLU A 133 -21.67 5.04 -16.52
C GLU A 133 -20.24 5.50 -16.82
N GLU A 134 -19.84 6.69 -16.37
CA GLU A 134 -18.48 7.20 -16.48
C GLU A 134 -17.56 6.70 -15.36
N LEU A 135 -18.14 6.11 -14.31
CA LEU A 135 -17.40 5.56 -13.19
C LEU A 135 -17.17 4.06 -13.34
N ARG A 136 -16.09 3.59 -12.72
CA ARG A 136 -15.75 2.16 -12.61
C ARG A 136 -15.42 1.83 -11.17
N TYR A 137 -15.86 0.64 -10.78
CA TYR A 137 -15.50 0.02 -9.51
C TYR A 137 -14.31 -0.89 -9.71
N LEU A 138 -13.28 -0.70 -8.91
CA LEU A 138 -12.07 -1.49 -8.88
C LEU A 138 -12.07 -2.36 -7.62
N LEU A 139 -11.77 -3.65 -7.79
CA LEU A 139 -11.31 -4.53 -6.72
C LEU A 139 -9.86 -4.85 -6.95
N CYS A 140 -9.07 -4.91 -5.88
CA CYS A 140 -7.66 -5.24 -5.94
C CYS A 140 -7.17 -5.83 -4.61
N LEU A 141 -5.95 -6.36 -4.57
CA LEU A 141 -5.21 -6.59 -3.34
C LEU A 141 -4.24 -5.45 -3.10
N HIS A 142 -4.01 -5.14 -1.83
CA HIS A 142 -2.90 -4.31 -1.39
C HIS A 142 -2.16 -4.99 -0.23
N LYS A 143 -0.91 -4.63 -0.01
CA LYS A 143 -0.11 -5.07 1.13
C LYS A 143 -0.10 -3.98 2.19
N ASP A 144 -0.27 -4.33 3.46
CA ASP A 144 0.01 -3.41 4.56
C ASP A 144 1.51 -3.43 4.95
N ALA A 145 1.87 -2.68 6.00
CA ALA A 145 3.26 -2.65 6.49
C ALA A 145 3.72 -3.98 7.11
N GLN A 146 2.80 -4.88 7.42
CA GLN A 146 3.06 -6.25 7.90
C GLN A 146 3.16 -7.25 6.74
N GLY A 147 2.98 -6.81 5.50
CA GLY A 147 3.01 -7.64 4.30
C GLY A 147 1.75 -8.48 4.09
N ARG A 148 0.66 -8.23 4.85
CA ARG A 148 -0.60 -8.97 4.70
C ARG A 148 -1.31 -8.56 3.41
N SER A 149 -1.86 -9.53 2.69
CA SER A 149 -2.72 -9.27 1.52
C SER A 149 -4.13 -8.90 1.99
N ILE A 150 -4.61 -7.71 1.61
CA ILE A 150 -5.92 -7.20 2.00
C ILE A 150 -6.70 -6.84 0.74
N VAL A 151 -7.99 -7.19 0.70
CA VAL A 151 -8.87 -6.80 -0.39
C VAL A 151 -9.19 -5.32 -0.29
N GLY A 152 -8.84 -4.57 -1.32
CA GLY A 152 -9.14 -3.15 -1.46
C GLY A 152 -10.20 -2.89 -2.53
N GLU A 153 -10.86 -1.75 -2.41
CA GLU A 153 -11.84 -1.25 -3.37
C GLU A 153 -11.65 0.24 -3.65
N MET A 154 -11.99 0.66 -4.87
CA MET A 154 -11.90 2.06 -5.27
C MET A 154 -12.92 2.37 -6.36
N VAL A 155 -13.42 3.60 -6.44
CA VAL A 155 -14.19 4.10 -7.57
C VAL A 155 -13.42 5.21 -8.25
N VAL A 156 -13.23 5.08 -9.58
CA VAL A 156 -12.54 6.06 -10.41
C VAL A 156 -13.30 6.30 -11.72
N ASN A 157 -12.94 7.33 -12.46
CA ASN A 157 -13.44 7.55 -13.82
C ASN A 157 -12.95 6.44 -14.75
N ARG A 158 -13.83 6.03 -15.69
CA ARG A 158 -13.51 5.00 -16.72
C ARG A 158 -12.23 5.33 -17.51
N ALA A 159 -11.93 6.62 -17.67
CA ALA A 159 -10.79 7.08 -18.45
C ALA A 159 -9.43 6.71 -17.82
N ILE A 160 -9.39 6.43 -16.51
CA ILE A 160 -8.16 6.10 -15.78
C ILE A 160 -8.24 4.73 -15.09
N ALA A 161 -9.35 4.03 -15.19
CA ALA A 161 -9.62 2.83 -14.40
C ALA A 161 -8.59 1.71 -14.63
N ASN A 162 -8.27 1.42 -15.89
CA ASN A 162 -7.28 0.38 -16.21
C ASN A 162 -5.87 0.78 -15.78
N ASP A 163 -5.49 2.06 -15.96
CA ASP A 163 -4.18 2.55 -15.53
C ASP A 163 -4.03 2.46 -14.01
N VAL A 164 -5.06 2.88 -13.25
CA VAL A 164 -5.05 2.78 -11.79
C VAL A 164 -4.98 1.32 -11.33
N LEU A 165 -5.78 0.41 -11.93
CA LEU A 165 -5.73 -1.01 -11.58
C LEU A 165 -4.34 -1.61 -11.83
N GLU A 166 -3.71 -1.29 -12.95
CA GLU A 166 -2.36 -1.78 -13.27
C GLU A 166 -1.31 -1.20 -12.33
N ILE A 167 -1.43 0.09 -11.94
CA ILE A 167 -0.57 0.71 -10.92
C ILE A 167 -0.71 -0.04 -9.60
N LEU A 168 -1.94 -0.25 -9.12
CA LEU A 168 -2.22 -0.95 -7.87
C LEU A 168 -1.68 -2.39 -7.90
N ARG A 169 -1.79 -3.07 -9.05
CA ARG A 169 -1.21 -4.40 -9.24
C ARG A 169 0.31 -4.39 -9.11
N LYS A 170 1.00 -3.46 -9.75
CA LYS A 170 2.46 -3.32 -9.65
C LYS A 170 2.93 -2.93 -8.26
N LEU A 171 2.16 -2.11 -7.54
CA LEU A 171 2.43 -1.79 -6.13
C LEU A 171 2.30 -3.03 -5.24
N TYR A 172 1.25 -3.84 -5.45
CA TYR A 172 1.05 -5.10 -4.75
C TYR A 172 2.20 -6.08 -4.99
N ASP A 173 2.56 -6.33 -6.26
CA ASP A 173 3.63 -7.25 -6.66
C ASP A 173 5.00 -6.82 -6.09
N ALA A 174 5.21 -5.52 -5.92
CA ALA A 174 6.41 -4.96 -5.30
C ALA A 174 6.34 -4.86 -3.77
N HIS A 175 5.29 -5.36 -3.14
CA HIS A 175 5.04 -5.26 -1.69
C HIS A 175 5.07 -3.81 -1.18
N TYR A 176 4.66 -2.84 -2.02
CA TYR A 176 4.56 -1.44 -1.62
C TYR A 176 3.42 -1.28 -0.63
N PRO A 177 3.67 -0.73 0.58
CA PRO A 177 2.65 -0.76 1.64
C PRO A 177 1.56 0.28 1.39
N ILE A 178 0.30 -0.17 1.38
CA ILE A 178 -0.91 0.64 1.43
C ILE A 178 -1.73 0.12 2.61
N GLU A 179 -1.98 0.97 3.61
CA GLU A 179 -2.59 0.49 4.85
C GLU A 179 -4.05 0.11 4.68
N ARG A 180 -4.81 0.95 3.96
CA ARG A 180 -6.25 0.77 3.77
C ARG A 180 -6.70 1.31 2.43
N MET A 181 -7.72 0.63 1.85
CA MET A 181 -8.32 1.04 0.59
C MET A 181 -9.79 0.65 0.58
N ARG A 182 -10.65 1.59 1.00
CA ARG A 182 -12.10 1.42 1.10
C ARG A 182 -12.80 2.60 0.43
N LEU A 183 -14.05 2.42 -0.01
CA LEU A 183 -14.83 3.56 -0.47
C LEU A 183 -14.93 4.60 0.65
N ILE A 184 -14.81 5.87 0.28
CA ILE A 184 -14.91 6.98 1.23
C ILE A 184 -16.29 7.03 1.90
N ASP A 185 -17.27 6.38 1.31
CA ASP A 185 -18.65 6.23 1.79
C ASP A 185 -18.73 5.54 3.15
N GLU A 186 -17.77 4.67 3.48
CA GLU A 186 -17.66 4.05 4.82
C GLU A 186 -17.31 5.05 5.90
N TYR A 187 -16.78 6.19 5.50
CA TYR A 187 -16.47 7.33 6.38
C TYR A 187 -17.52 8.43 6.29
N GLY A 188 -18.70 8.14 5.67
CA GLY A 188 -19.75 9.13 5.42
C GLY A 188 -19.38 10.16 4.35
N ALA A 189 -18.46 9.82 3.44
CA ALA A 189 -17.86 10.72 2.45
C ALA A 189 -17.17 11.96 3.06
N ASP A 190 -16.72 11.84 4.32
CA ASP A 190 -15.94 12.84 5.04
C ASP A 190 -14.44 12.60 4.78
N ASP A 191 -13.82 13.53 4.05
CA ASP A 191 -12.39 13.46 3.71
C ASP A 191 -11.50 13.42 4.95
N GLN A 192 -11.79 14.24 5.97
CA GLN A 192 -10.99 14.31 7.19
C GLN A 192 -10.98 12.96 7.94
N ARG A 193 -12.15 12.34 8.09
CA ARG A 193 -12.30 11.02 8.73
C ARG A 193 -11.61 9.92 7.92
N SER A 194 -11.80 9.92 6.61
CA SER A 194 -11.17 8.95 5.70
C SER A 194 -9.64 9.08 5.73
N MET A 195 -9.12 10.29 5.59
CA MET A 195 -7.68 10.55 5.61
C MET A 195 -7.05 10.25 6.98
N ALA A 196 -7.72 10.57 8.08
CA ALA A 196 -7.23 10.27 9.43
C ALA A 196 -7.15 8.75 9.70
N ALA A 197 -8.01 7.96 9.05
CA ALA A 197 -7.97 6.50 9.07
C ALA A 197 -6.92 5.90 8.09
N ASN A 198 -6.10 6.73 7.46
CA ASN A 198 -5.14 6.37 6.43
C ASN A 198 -5.76 5.60 5.25
N ASN A 199 -6.98 5.97 4.86
CA ASN A 199 -7.73 5.32 3.81
C ASN A 199 -7.38 5.90 2.43
N SER A 200 -6.72 5.12 1.59
CA SER A 200 -6.49 5.45 0.18
C SER A 200 -7.83 5.43 -0.57
N SER A 201 -8.16 6.50 -1.30
CA SER A 201 -9.47 6.67 -1.93
C SER A 201 -9.38 7.49 -3.22
N ALA A 202 -10.48 7.58 -3.97
CA ALA A 202 -10.51 8.33 -5.21
C ALA A 202 -11.79 9.18 -5.37
N PHE A 203 -12.91 8.60 -5.83
CA PHE A 203 -14.11 9.37 -6.14
C PHE A 203 -14.79 9.91 -4.87
N ASN A 204 -14.99 11.23 -4.84
CA ASN A 204 -15.84 11.93 -3.87
C ASN A 204 -16.34 13.24 -4.51
N TYR A 205 -17.65 13.35 -4.76
CA TYR A 205 -18.23 14.53 -5.40
C TYR A 205 -18.29 15.70 -4.43
N ARG A 206 -17.34 16.60 -4.54
CA ARG A 206 -17.21 17.81 -3.70
C ARG A 206 -16.44 18.92 -4.37
N ILE A 207 -16.62 20.13 -3.86
CA ILE A 207 -15.77 21.28 -4.19
C ILE A 207 -14.39 21.12 -3.56
N THR A 208 -13.36 21.58 -4.23
CA THR A 208 -12.00 21.63 -3.66
C THR A 208 -11.96 22.53 -2.44
N THR A 209 -11.39 22.06 -1.35
CA THR A 209 -11.30 22.83 -0.10
C THR A 209 -10.63 24.19 -0.31
N GLY A 210 -11.31 25.25 0.09
CA GLY A 210 -10.85 26.64 -0.10
C GLY A 210 -10.97 27.17 -1.54
N SER A 211 -11.84 26.58 -2.37
CA SER A 211 -12.06 26.95 -3.77
C SER A 211 -13.55 26.90 -4.12
N THR A 212 -13.92 27.44 -5.27
CA THR A 212 -15.24 27.26 -5.90
C THR A 212 -15.24 26.19 -6.99
N LYS A 213 -14.07 25.59 -7.28
CA LYS A 213 -13.90 24.58 -8.35
C LYS A 213 -14.19 23.19 -7.85
N LEU A 214 -14.78 22.35 -8.69
CA LEU A 214 -14.91 20.93 -8.45
C LEU A 214 -13.53 20.28 -8.30
N SER A 215 -13.37 19.44 -7.29
CA SER A 215 -12.17 18.64 -7.08
C SER A 215 -11.95 17.68 -8.26
N ALA A 216 -10.71 17.29 -8.50
CA ALA A 216 -10.39 16.20 -9.41
C ALA A 216 -11.02 14.87 -8.92
N HIS A 217 -11.14 14.67 -7.59
CA HIS A 217 -11.89 13.57 -6.99
C HIS A 217 -13.36 13.58 -7.37
N ALA A 218 -13.99 14.75 -7.48
CA ALA A 218 -15.39 14.89 -7.90
C ALA A 218 -15.64 14.39 -9.33
N ARG A 219 -14.58 14.32 -10.14
CA ARG A 219 -14.62 13.77 -11.50
C ARG A 219 -14.11 12.33 -11.58
N GLY A 220 -13.67 11.76 -10.45
CA GLY A 220 -13.01 10.46 -10.39
C GLY A 220 -11.64 10.42 -11.08
N LEU A 221 -10.99 11.56 -11.27
CA LEU A 221 -9.70 11.72 -11.97
C LEU A 221 -8.51 11.92 -11.02
N ALA A 222 -8.70 11.65 -9.74
CA ALA A 222 -7.63 11.71 -8.74
C ALA A 222 -7.68 10.50 -7.81
N VAL A 223 -6.51 10.15 -7.28
CA VAL A 223 -6.30 9.07 -6.31
C VAL A 223 -5.42 9.60 -5.19
N ASP A 224 -5.84 9.37 -3.95
CA ASP A 224 -5.04 9.62 -2.75
C ASP A 224 -4.52 8.31 -2.18
N ILE A 225 -3.21 8.25 -1.91
CA ILE A 225 -2.53 7.06 -1.36
C ILE A 225 -1.94 7.37 0.00
N ASN A 226 -2.30 6.56 1.02
CA ASN A 226 -1.81 6.65 2.40
C ASN A 226 -1.87 8.09 2.98
N PRO A 227 -3.05 8.72 3.02
CA PRO A 227 -3.20 10.16 3.27
C PRO A 227 -2.73 10.62 4.65
N LEU A 228 -2.87 9.82 5.70
CA LEU A 228 -2.41 10.18 7.03
C LEU A 228 -0.91 10.47 7.06
N TYR A 229 -0.12 9.63 6.37
CA TYR A 229 1.34 9.74 6.30
C TYR A 229 1.81 10.69 5.19
N ASN A 230 0.90 11.09 4.29
CA ASN A 230 1.17 11.97 3.16
C ASN A 230 0.22 13.17 3.15
N PRO A 231 0.19 13.96 4.21
CA PRO A 231 -0.84 14.99 4.38
C PRO A 231 -0.74 16.09 3.34
N CYS A 232 -1.87 16.71 3.06
CA CYS A 232 -1.93 17.98 2.35
C CYS A 232 -1.53 19.12 3.30
N ARG A 233 -0.65 20.02 2.83
CA ARG A 233 -0.25 21.26 3.53
C ARG A 233 -0.52 22.46 2.66
N ARG A 234 -1.25 23.43 3.18
CA ARG A 234 -1.48 24.74 2.54
C ARG A 234 -1.39 25.87 3.57
N THR A 235 -1.18 27.10 3.08
CA THR A 235 -1.22 28.30 3.92
C THR A 235 -2.51 29.06 3.64
N VAL A 236 -3.26 29.36 4.69
CA VAL A 236 -4.52 30.13 4.63
C VAL A 236 -4.42 31.23 5.69
N GLY A 237 -4.53 32.52 5.28
CA GLY A 237 -4.41 33.64 6.19
C GLY A 237 -3.10 33.64 7.00
N GLY A 238 -1.97 33.27 6.39
CA GLY A 238 -0.68 33.17 7.07
C GLY A 238 -0.50 31.93 7.97
N LYS A 239 -1.55 31.15 8.20
CA LYS A 239 -1.51 29.93 9.05
C LYS A 239 -1.36 28.67 8.21
N VAL A 240 -0.53 27.73 8.69
CA VAL A 240 -0.37 26.41 8.05
C VAL A 240 -1.54 25.51 8.45
N VAL A 241 -2.34 25.12 7.44
CA VAL A 241 -3.42 24.14 7.54
C VAL A 241 -2.89 22.80 7.03
N VAL A 242 -3.22 21.73 7.74
CA VAL A 242 -2.81 20.35 7.42
C VAL A 242 -4.04 19.46 7.38
N GLU A 243 -4.14 18.64 6.35
CA GLU A 243 -5.24 17.67 6.16
C GLU A 243 -4.66 16.30 5.79
N PRO A 244 -4.99 15.24 6.59
CA PRO A 244 -5.73 15.30 7.86
C PRO A 244 -4.91 16.00 8.96
N ARG A 245 -5.59 16.52 9.99
CA ARG A 245 -4.93 17.22 11.12
C ARG A 245 -3.94 16.34 11.84
N GLU A 246 -4.25 15.06 11.98
CA GLU A 246 -3.45 14.00 12.60
C GLU A 246 -2.13 13.75 11.84
N GLY A 247 -2.11 14.10 10.55
CA GLY A 247 -0.94 13.99 9.68
C GLY A 247 0.14 15.05 9.92
N ARG A 248 -0.12 16.07 10.78
CA ARG A 248 0.83 17.20 11.01
C ARG A 248 2.25 16.76 11.32
N LYS A 249 2.43 15.70 12.11
CA LYS A 249 3.75 15.15 12.47
C LYS A 249 4.52 14.60 11.25
N TYR A 250 3.83 14.21 10.20
CA TYR A 250 4.42 13.66 8.98
C TYR A 250 4.81 14.74 7.93
N LEU A 251 4.68 16.01 8.28
CA LEU A 251 5.22 17.11 7.46
C LEU A 251 6.75 17.19 7.50
N GLN A 252 7.40 16.58 8.49
CA GLN A 252 8.86 16.44 8.54
C GLN A 252 9.29 15.34 7.55
N ARG A 253 9.39 15.70 6.26
CA ARG A 253 9.57 14.74 5.16
C ARG A 253 10.95 14.07 5.15
N GLU A 254 11.94 14.58 5.88
CA GLU A 254 13.26 13.97 6.10
C GLU A 254 13.18 12.81 7.09
N ALA A 255 12.26 12.84 8.05
CA ALA A 255 12.06 11.77 9.01
C ALA A 255 11.70 10.45 8.33
N LYS A 256 12.16 9.32 8.88
CA LYS A 256 11.78 7.98 8.43
C LYS A 256 10.46 7.58 9.09
N PHE A 257 9.47 7.22 8.28
CA PHE A 257 8.19 6.67 8.73
C PHE A 257 7.58 5.79 7.62
N PRO A 258 6.71 4.84 7.98
CA PRO A 258 6.07 3.95 7.00
C PRO A 258 5.15 4.73 6.06
N TYR A 259 4.78 4.12 4.95
CA TYR A 259 3.79 4.63 3.98
C TYR A 259 4.13 5.98 3.33
N LYS A 260 5.34 6.51 3.54
CA LYS A 260 5.77 7.80 2.99
C LYS A 260 5.97 7.73 1.48
N ILE A 261 5.32 8.64 0.74
CA ILE A 261 5.53 8.87 -0.69
C ILE A 261 6.57 9.97 -0.86
N VAL A 262 7.59 9.72 -1.68
CA VAL A 262 8.60 10.71 -2.05
C VAL A 262 8.80 10.76 -3.56
N LYS A 263 9.28 11.89 -4.06
CA LYS A 263 9.63 12.02 -5.48
C LYS A 263 10.63 10.93 -5.87
N GLY A 264 10.32 10.15 -6.91
CA GLY A 264 11.17 9.08 -7.43
C GLY A 264 10.96 7.72 -6.75
N ASP A 265 10.11 7.57 -5.73
CA ASP A 265 9.76 6.26 -5.23
C ASP A 265 8.89 5.46 -6.23
N LEU A 266 8.57 4.22 -5.92
CA LEU A 266 7.82 3.35 -6.84
C LEU A 266 6.43 3.92 -7.12
N CYS A 267 5.69 4.36 -6.10
CA CYS A 267 4.35 4.92 -6.24
C CYS A 267 4.37 6.16 -7.15
N TYR A 268 5.27 7.11 -6.86
CA TYR A 268 5.47 8.29 -7.69
C TYR A 268 5.76 7.93 -9.15
N ARG A 269 6.72 7.00 -9.40
CA ARG A 269 7.10 6.62 -10.77
C ARG A 269 5.96 5.98 -11.54
N LEU A 270 5.20 5.07 -10.91
CA LEU A 270 4.10 4.37 -11.57
C LEU A 270 2.98 5.32 -11.97
N PHE A 271 2.57 6.22 -11.08
CA PHE A 271 1.54 7.20 -11.39
C PHE A 271 2.01 8.22 -12.43
N THR A 272 3.22 8.78 -12.29
CA THR A 272 3.72 9.79 -13.24
C THR A 272 3.99 9.22 -14.63
N ALA A 273 4.41 7.95 -14.75
CA ALA A 273 4.55 7.27 -16.03
C ALA A 273 3.21 7.11 -16.80
N ARG A 274 2.07 7.21 -16.09
CA ARG A 274 0.72 7.20 -16.68
C ARG A 274 0.13 8.61 -16.82
N GLY A 275 0.96 9.65 -16.73
CA GLY A 275 0.54 11.04 -16.92
C GLY A 275 -0.12 11.70 -15.72
N PHE A 276 -0.16 11.05 -14.55
CA PHE A 276 -0.64 11.69 -13.33
C PHE A 276 0.34 12.74 -12.84
N VAL A 277 -0.19 13.85 -12.35
CA VAL A 277 0.58 14.88 -11.65
C VAL A 277 0.51 14.63 -10.16
N TRP A 278 1.66 14.61 -9.51
CA TRP A 278 1.73 14.46 -8.06
C TRP A 278 1.62 15.80 -7.34
N GLY A 279 0.72 15.93 -6.38
CA GLY A 279 0.50 17.15 -5.59
C GLY A 279 1.68 17.56 -4.73
N GLY A 280 2.57 16.64 -4.38
CA GLY A 280 3.84 16.95 -3.71
C GLY A 280 4.80 17.81 -4.54
N ASN A 281 4.63 17.87 -5.88
CA ASN A 281 5.38 18.76 -6.77
C ASN A 281 4.82 20.19 -6.85
N TRP A 282 3.59 20.46 -6.36
CA TRP A 282 2.99 21.78 -6.47
C TRP A 282 3.76 22.83 -5.66
N ARG A 283 3.61 24.09 -6.00
CA ARG A 283 4.40 25.18 -5.38
C ARG A 283 3.77 25.70 -4.09
N THR A 284 2.51 26.11 -4.14
CA THR A 284 1.81 26.82 -3.06
C THR A 284 1.12 25.86 -2.07
N VAL A 285 0.62 24.75 -2.58
CA VAL A 285 0.07 23.63 -1.80
C VAL A 285 1.01 22.46 -1.97
N LYS A 286 1.26 21.71 -0.90
CA LYS A 286 1.92 20.43 -0.96
C LYS A 286 0.92 19.36 -0.56
N ASP A 287 0.52 18.54 -1.52
CA ASP A 287 -0.43 17.45 -1.31
C ASP A 287 0.27 16.13 -1.61
N TYR A 288 0.86 15.55 -0.56
CA TYR A 288 1.76 14.41 -0.72
C TYR A 288 1.04 13.10 -1.01
N GLN A 289 -0.28 13.01 -0.72
CA GLN A 289 -1.11 11.83 -1.01
C GLN A 289 -1.60 11.80 -2.46
N HIS A 290 -1.75 12.98 -3.09
CA HIS A 290 -2.59 13.25 -4.24
C HIS A 290 -1.91 13.02 -5.58
N PHE A 291 -2.56 12.23 -6.45
CA PHE A 291 -2.22 12.03 -7.85
C PHE A 291 -3.43 12.33 -8.72
N GLU A 292 -3.32 13.24 -9.69
CA GLU A 292 -4.44 13.63 -10.56
C GLU A 292 -4.08 13.62 -12.05
N ILE A 293 -5.07 13.32 -12.91
CA ILE A 293 -5.01 13.61 -14.34
C ILE A 293 -5.64 14.98 -14.57
N ARG A 294 -4.89 15.88 -15.17
CA ARG A 294 -5.35 17.21 -15.60
C ARG A 294 -5.91 17.12 -17.01
N LYS A 295 -7.23 17.31 -17.13
CA LYS A 295 -7.94 17.46 -18.40
C LYS A 295 -8.59 18.81 -18.45
#